data_460747f6cb77c09a02fbe4cea3530f51
#
_entry.id   460747f6cb77c09a02fbe4cea3530f51
#
_cell.length_a   1.000
_cell.length_b   1.000
_cell.length_c   1.000
_cell.angle_alpha   90.00
_cell.angle_beta   90.00
_cell.angle_gamma   90.00
#
_symmetry.space_group_name_H-M   'P 1'
#
loop_
_entity.id
_entity.type
_entity.pdbx_description
1 polymer ?
#
loop_
_entity_poly.entity_id
_entity_poly.type
_entity_poly.pdbx_seq_one_letter_code
_entity_poly.pdbx_strand_id
1 'polypeptide(L)'
;VQEILKFKPRESLLEFTKAKGKVSLLRRTGGKKSSPNMAIHGENLASLAALAAGSGTSKRRFEVDVIYIDPPYNVGGNQGYRNVWKGESEFERDWAGDHGKFLDFMEPRLKIGRQLLSEEGVIFVSICDGEFARLKILMNQIFGEGNEIATFIWNKGRAAAGSHAAAMHEYVLCYGKNKSKTPQFRQKKESADIMISKAKEFLSGSDFDEAQKRFKQWVNQEKKKGLLRPGEAAYADIHPENLRLFHADNSCAHDDPKGKRCRKALAHPKTGKKCPVPKNGWKWKEETIDRLVSEGRIWFGKDHNTIPKIIKYLDEKKDQLPLTIITDGSDGKKDLPITFTTPKPISLLKTLISFIPKSDVTVLDYFAGSGATAHAVHELNKMDGGRRSWIMIEEMGSTFHEVMLPRIEYFDPKKNYSTFELKQASA
;
A
#
# COMPACT_ATOMS: atom_id res chain seq x y z
N VAL A 1 -33.65 1.66 6.09
CA VAL A 1 -32.34 2.33 6.21
C VAL A 1 -32.01 2.60 7.68
N GLN A 2 -32.98 3.03 8.50
CA GLN A 2 -32.73 3.26 9.94
C GLN A 2 -32.55 1.99 10.78
N GLU A 3 -33.06 0.84 10.36
CA GLU A 3 -32.86 -0.43 11.08
C GLU A 3 -31.50 -1.08 10.84
N ILE A 4 -30.84 -0.82 9.71
CA ILE A 4 -29.49 -1.29 9.41
C ILE A 4 -28.43 -0.58 10.27
N LEU A 5 -28.76 0.59 10.84
CA LEU A 5 -27.83 1.44 11.59
C LEU A 5 -28.01 1.39 13.11
N LYS A 6 -28.86 0.53 13.66
CA LYS A 6 -28.97 0.34 15.11
C LYS A 6 -27.85 -0.53 15.67
N PHE A 7 -26.60 -0.10 15.46
CA PHE A 7 -25.49 -0.57 16.26
C PHE A 7 -25.50 0.15 17.60
N LYS A 8 -25.76 -0.57 18.69
CA LYS A 8 -25.44 -0.06 20.02
C LYS A 8 -23.93 -0.10 20.20
N PRO A 9 -23.24 1.05 20.43
CA PRO A 9 -21.82 1.01 20.76
C PRO A 9 -21.65 0.16 22.03
N ARG A 10 -20.90 -0.93 21.95
CA ARG A 10 -20.47 -1.66 23.15
C ARG A 10 -19.43 -0.82 23.89
N GLU A 11 -19.49 -0.93 25.20
CA GLU A 11 -18.70 -0.25 26.22
C GLU A 11 -17.17 -0.27 25.97
N SER A 12 -16.46 0.58 26.70
CA SER A 12 -15.01 0.80 26.51
C SER A 12 -14.18 -0.47 26.65
N LEU A 13 -12.99 -0.50 26.05
CA LEU A 13 -12.04 -1.61 26.08
C LEU A 13 -11.71 -2.08 27.50
N LEU A 14 -11.67 -1.14 28.47
CA LEU A 14 -11.46 -1.42 29.89
C LEU A 14 -12.60 -2.27 30.48
N GLU A 15 -13.83 -2.08 30.00
CA GLU A 15 -15.01 -2.84 30.44
C GLU A 15 -15.03 -4.24 29.84
N PHE A 16 -14.59 -4.37 28.57
CA PHE A 16 -14.46 -5.69 27.93
C PHE A 16 -13.42 -6.57 28.64
N THR A 17 -12.26 -6.01 29.03
CA THR A 17 -11.23 -6.74 29.78
C THR A 17 -11.65 -7.01 31.22
N LYS A 18 -12.40 -6.10 31.84
CA LYS A 18 -12.96 -6.28 33.20
C LYS A 18 -14.14 -7.27 33.21
N ALA A 19 -15.01 -7.25 32.20
CA ALA A 19 -16.18 -8.13 32.15
C ALA A 19 -15.84 -9.64 32.07
N LYS A 20 -14.63 -9.99 31.55
CA LYS A 20 -14.17 -11.38 31.54
C LYS A 20 -13.29 -11.78 32.74
N GLY A 21 -12.95 -10.87 33.66
CA GLY A 21 -12.24 -11.16 34.94
C GLY A 21 -10.86 -11.79 34.76
N LYS A 22 -10.29 -11.84 33.54
CA LYS A 22 -9.03 -12.52 33.25
C LYS A 22 -8.06 -11.57 32.58
N VAL A 23 -6.91 -11.34 33.19
CA VAL A 23 -5.79 -10.61 32.59
C VAL A 23 -5.01 -11.61 31.73
N SER A 24 -4.91 -11.34 30.44
CA SER A 24 -4.08 -12.13 29.53
C SER A 24 -2.69 -11.50 29.41
N LEU A 25 -1.65 -12.31 29.48
CA LEU A 25 -0.26 -11.90 29.38
C LEU A 25 0.44 -12.61 28.22
N LEU A 26 1.31 -11.90 27.53
CA LEU A 26 2.20 -12.49 26.54
C LEU A 26 3.46 -13.02 27.23
N ARG A 27 3.61 -14.34 27.25
CA ARG A 27 4.80 -15.03 27.75
C ARG A 27 5.73 -15.33 26.59
N ARG A 28 6.97 -14.84 26.66
CA ARG A 28 8.00 -15.21 25.69
C ARG A 28 8.37 -16.69 25.81
N THR A 29 8.33 -17.41 24.68
CA THR A 29 8.60 -18.86 24.62
C THR A 29 9.93 -19.18 23.92
N GLY A 30 10.47 -18.26 23.07
CA GLY A 30 11.70 -18.54 22.35
C GLY A 30 12.24 -17.37 21.54
N GLY A 31 13.17 -17.66 20.64
CA GLY A 31 13.75 -16.73 19.68
C GLY A 31 14.74 -15.71 20.28
N LYS A 32 15.12 -14.70 19.48
CA LYS A 32 16.13 -13.69 19.83
C LYS A 32 15.52 -12.54 20.64
N LYS A 33 15.88 -12.40 21.93
CA LYS A 33 15.32 -11.42 22.87
C LYS A 33 15.38 -9.97 22.39
N SER A 34 16.41 -9.60 21.65
CA SER A 34 16.63 -8.24 21.14
C SER A 34 15.97 -7.97 19.79
N SER A 35 15.24 -8.94 19.21
CA SER A 35 14.58 -8.73 17.92
C SER A 35 13.32 -7.88 18.07
N PRO A 36 13.07 -6.92 17.17
CA PRO A 36 11.80 -6.22 17.09
C PRO A 36 10.68 -7.09 16.47
N ASN A 37 11.04 -8.20 15.82
CA ASN A 37 10.09 -9.11 15.17
C ASN A 37 9.47 -10.06 16.17
N MET A 38 8.14 -10.23 16.14
CA MET A 38 7.39 -11.02 17.09
C MET A 38 6.41 -11.97 16.40
N ALA A 39 6.46 -13.26 16.75
CA ALA A 39 5.45 -14.24 16.40
C ALA A 39 4.68 -14.64 17.66
N ILE A 40 3.38 -14.40 17.70
CA ILE A 40 2.52 -14.56 18.88
C ILE A 40 1.49 -15.65 18.58
N HIS A 41 1.50 -16.72 19.37
CA HIS A 41 0.47 -17.74 19.36
C HIS A 41 -0.61 -17.39 20.40
N GLY A 42 -1.83 -17.16 19.96
CA GLY A 42 -2.96 -16.86 20.83
C GLY A 42 -4.12 -16.17 20.16
N GLU A 43 -5.27 -16.18 20.84
CA GLU A 43 -6.47 -15.49 20.37
C GLU A 43 -6.16 -14.00 20.14
N ASN A 44 -6.54 -13.50 18.98
CA ASN A 44 -6.06 -12.22 18.48
C ASN A 44 -6.57 -11.02 19.30
N LEU A 45 -7.83 -11.02 19.74
CA LEU A 45 -8.38 -9.93 20.56
C LEU A 45 -7.68 -9.81 21.91
N ALA A 46 -7.45 -10.96 22.58
CA ALA A 46 -6.74 -11.00 23.86
C ALA A 46 -5.24 -10.66 23.70
N SER A 47 -4.63 -11.11 22.60
CA SER A 47 -3.24 -10.76 22.26
C SER A 47 -3.07 -9.26 21.98
N LEU A 48 -4.01 -8.64 21.23
CA LEU A 48 -4.05 -7.20 21.00
C LEU A 48 -4.21 -6.43 22.32
N ALA A 49 -5.12 -6.89 23.21
CA ALA A 49 -5.32 -6.29 24.52
C ALA A 49 -4.05 -6.37 25.39
N ALA A 50 -3.35 -7.51 25.35
CA ALA A 50 -2.09 -7.70 26.07
C ALA A 50 -0.97 -6.79 25.51
N LEU A 51 -0.87 -6.60 24.18
CA LEU A 51 0.06 -5.64 23.58
C LEU A 51 -0.26 -4.21 24.00
N ALA A 52 -1.53 -3.83 24.03
CA ALA A 52 -1.97 -2.50 24.45
C ALA A 52 -1.72 -2.27 25.94
N ALA A 53 -1.89 -3.29 26.79
CA ALA A 53 -1.64 -3.23 28.24
C ALA A 53 -0.16 -3.28 28.60
N GLY A 54 0.65 -4.05 27.86
CA GLY A 54 2.10 -4.22 28.10
C GLY A 54 2.91 -2.92 27.97
N SER A 55 2.31 -1.88 27.41
CA SER A 55 2.85 -0.51 27.42
C SER A 55 2.84 0.14 28.81
N GLY A 56 2.16 -0.45 29.80
CA GLY A 56 1.98 0.14 31.14
C GLY A 56 3.21 0.14 32.05
N THR A 57 4.25 -0.65 31.77
CA THR A 57 5.50 -0.71 32.56
C THR A 57 6.61 0.15 32.01
N SER A 58 6.50 0.61 30.76
CA SER A 58 7.43 1.55 30.14
C SER A 58 6.69 2.87 29.87
N LYS A 59 7.35 4.00 30.09
CA LYS A 59 6.82 5.35 29.79
C LYS A 59 6.49 5.56 28.31
N ARG A 60 6.73 4.56 27.45
CA ARG A 60 6.46 4.59 26.01
C ARG A 60 5.30 3.65 25.69
N ARG A 61 4.27 4.20 25.09
CA ARG A 61 3.15 3.44 24.54
C ARG A 61 3.65 2.55 23.41
N PHE A 62 3.18 1.28 23.37
CA PHE A 62 3.46 0.40 22.25
C PHE A 62 2.66 0.90 21.03
N GLU A 63 3.36 1.19 19.93
CA GLU A 63 2.75 1.73 18.72
C GLU A 63 3.26 0.97 17.50
N VAL A 64 2.38 0.83 16.51
CA VAL A 64 2.70 0.26 15.19
C VAL A 64 2.34 1.27 14.10
N ASP A 65 3.05 1.21 12.98
CA ASP A 65 2.86 2.19 11.89
C ASP A 65 1.89 1.67 10.84
N VAL A 66 1.86 0.37 10.64
CA VAL A 66 1.03 -0.29 9.63
C VAL A 66 0.32 -1.46 10.25
N ILE A 67 -0.97 -1.56 10.00
CA ILE A 67 -1.74 -2.77 10.24
C ILE A 67 -2.18 -3.30 8.88
N TYR A 68 -1.93 -4.57 8.60
CA TYR A 68 -2.57 -5.31 7.53
C TYR A 68 -3.31 -6.48 8.13
N ILE A 69 -4.54 -6.72 7.71
CA ILE A 69 -5.31 -7.89 8.11
C ILE A 69 -6.12 -8.48 6.95
N ASP A 70 -6.23 -9.79 6.99
CA ASP A 70 -7.06 -10.62 6.13
C ASP A 70 -8.01 -11.46 6.98
N PRO A 71 -9.10 -10.84 7.51
CA PRO A 71 -10.03 -11.53 8.40
C PRO A 71 -10.84 -12.58 7.64
N PRO A 72 -11.50 -13.55 8.33
CA PRO A 72 -12.46 -14.45 7.71
C PRO A 72 -13.57 -13.66 7.00
N TYR A 73 -13.91 -14.03 5.74
CA TYR A 73 -14.81 -13.23 4.89
C TYR A 73 -16.30 -13.51 5.09
N ASN A 74 -16.70 -14.33 6.07
CA ASN A 74 -18.09 -14.67 6.35
C ASN A 74 -18.88 -15.21 5.12
N VAL A 75 -18.22 -15.96 4.25
CA VAL A 75 -18.85 -16.54 3.07
C VAL A 75 -19.61 -17.80 3.46
N GLY A 76 -20.94 -17.72 3.53
CA GLY A 76 -21.83 -18.84 3.83
C GLY A 76 -21.70 -19.99 2.83
N GLY A 77 -21.90 -21.20 3.31
CA GLY A 77 -21.53 -22.51 2.80
C GLY A 77 -22.05 -23.01 1.44
N ASN A 78 -22.31 -22.19 0.42
CA ASN A 78 -22.73 -22.66 -0.91
C ASN A 78 -21.84 -22.20 -2.08
N GLN A 79 -20.77 -21.49 -1.85
CA GLN A 79 -19.79 -21.20 -2.89
C GLN A 79 -18.47 -21.81 -2.49
N GLY A 80 -18.06 -22.89 -3.15
CA GLY A 80 -16.82 -23.68 -3.16
C GLY A 80 -15.57 -23.33 -2.36
N TYR A 81 -15.58 -22.29 -1.57
CA TYR A 81 -14.61 -21.93 -0.54
C TYR A 81 -15.19 -22.29 0.81
N ARG A 82 -14.99 -23.55 1.19
CA ARG A 82 -15.13 -23.95 2.58
C ARG A 82 -14.00 -23.25 3.35
N ASN A 83 -14.28 -22.14 3.99
CA ASN A 83 -13.57 -21.73 5.21
C ASN A 83 -13.96 -22.69 6.34
N VAL A 84 -13.95 -23.99 6.05
CA VAL A 84 -14.17 -25.05 7.03
C VAL A 84 -12.77 -25.45 7.50
N TRP A 85 -12.28 -24.74 8.49
CA TRP A 85 -11.22 -25.23 9.32
C TRP A 85 -11.78 -26.47 10.06
N LYS A 86 -11.43 -27.65 9.59
CA LYS A 86 -11.69 -28.87 10.34
C LYS A 86 -10.73 -28.90 11.53
N GLY A 87 -11.21 -28.50 12.69
CA GLY A 87 -10.51 -28.73 13.95
C GLY A 87 -10.46 -27.50 14.83
N GLU A 88 -11.12 -27.57 15.94
CA GLU A 88 -10.84 -26.92 17.21
C GLU A 88 -11.39 -25.51 17.52
N SER A 89 -11.93 -24.70 16.63
CA SER A 89 -12.65 -23.52 17.08
C SER A 89 -14.17 -23.67 16.88
N GLU A 90 -14.90 -23.73 17.98
CA GLU A 90 -16.37 -23.59 18.02
C GLU A 90 -16.84 -22.24 17.43
N PHE A 91 -15.93 -21.31 17.24
CA PHE A 91 -16.18 -19.94 16.80
C PHE A 91 -16.61 -19.81 15.33
N GLU A 92 -16.16 -20.68 14.44
CA GLU A 92 -16.45 -20.55 13.00
C GLU A 92 -17.81 -21.11 12.59
N ARG A 93 -18.45 -21.94 13.40
CA ARG A 93 -19.74 -22.53 13.07
C ARG A 93 -20.92 -21.59 13.33
N ASP A 94 -20.81 -20.69 14.28
CA ASP A 94 -21.95 -19.96 14.79
C ASP A 94 -22.27 -18.66 14.04
N TRP A 95 -21.38 -18.14 13.19
CA TRP A 95 -21.61 -16.86 12.54
C TRP A 95 -21.43 -16.84 11.01
N ALA A 96 -21.12 -17.98 10.39
CA ALA A 96 -21.05 -18.10 8.94
C ALA A 96 -22.40 -17.68 8.30
N GLY A 97 -22.40 -16.56 7.56
CA GLY A 97 -23.60 -15.95 6.99
C GLY A 97 -24.33 -14.98 7.90
N ASP A 98 -23.99 -14.86 9.19
CA ASP A 98 -24.54 -13.84 10.11
C ASP A 98 -23.68 -12.58 10.08
N HIS A 99 -24.14 -11.58 9.36
CA HIS A 99 -23.47 -10.30 9.19
C HIS A 99 -23.31 -9.52 10.50
N GLY A 100 -24.27 -9.65 11.42
CA GLY A 100 -24.22 -8.96 12.73
C GLY A 100 -23.10 -9.52 13.58
N LYS A 101 -23.01 -10.84 13.68
CA LYS A 101 -21.95 -11.50 14.43
C LYS A 101 -20.55 -11.24 13.84
N PHE A 102 -20.42 -11.17 12.49
CA PHE A 102 -19.19 -10.76 11.85
C PHE A 102 -18.74 -9.37 12.30
N LEU A 103 -19.67 -8.39 12.30
CA LEU A 103 -19.36 -7.05 12.75
C LEU A 103 -19.02 -6.98 14.25
N ASP A 104 -19.76 -7.73 15.09
CA ASP A 104 -19.47 -7.87 16.53
C ASP A 104 -18.09 -8.47 16.79
N PHE A 105 -17.65 -9.41 15.93
CA PHE A 105 -16.30 -9.99 15.99
C PHE A 105 -15.22 -8.98 15.57
N MET A 106 -15.45 -8.21 14.51
CA MET A 106 -14.48 -7.26 13.97
C MET A 106 -14.34 -5.99 14.81
N GLU A 107 -15.43 -5.47 15.36
CA GLU A 107 -15.47 -4.19 16.05
C GLU A 107 -14.41 -4.04 17.16
N PRO A 108 -14.32 -4.92 18.18
CA PRO A 108 -13.34 -4.76 19.25
C PRO A 108 -11.90 -4.86 18.74
N ARG A 109 -11.64 -5.70 17.74
CA ARG A 109 -10.32 -5.87 17.13
C ARG A 109 -9.86 -4.62 16.39
N LEU A 110 -10.76 -4.02 15.62
CA LEU A 110 -10.50 -2.76 14.91
C LEU A 110 -10.31 -1.59 15.88
N LYS A 111 -11.08 -1.53 16.98
CA LYS A 111 -10.93 -0.49 18.02
C LYS A 111 -9.56 -0.57 18.69
N ILE A 112 -9.11 -1.77 19.08
CA ILE A 112 -7.77 -1.93 19.68
C ILE A 112 -6.70 -1.68 18.63
N GLY A 113 -6.85 -2.20 17.41
CA GLY A 113 -5.94 -1.92 16.31
C GLY A 113 -5.73 -0.42 16.11
N ARG A 114 -6.82 0.37 16.09
CA ARG A 114 -6.74 1.83 16.01
C ARG A 114 -6.00 2.46 17.19
N GLN A 115 -6.14 1.93 18.40
CA GLN A 115 -5.38 2.42 19.57
C GLN A 115 -3.88 2.15 19.45
N LEU A 116 -3.51 0.99 18.90
CA LEU A 116 -2.11 0.59 18.70
C LEU A 116 -1.44 1.34 17.54
N LEU A 117 -2.19 1.89 16.58
CA LEU A 117 -1.60 2.69 15.50
C LEU A 117 -0.93 3.95 16.06
N SER A 118 0.22 4.29 15.49
CA SER A 118 0.83 5.60 15.63
C SER A 118 -0.07 6.68 15.00
N GLU A 119 0.13 7.94 15.35
CA GLU A 119 -0.70 9.04 14.81
C GLU A 119 -0.61 9.17 13.28
N GLU A 120 0.50 8.76 12.68
CA GLU A 120 0.71 8.71 11.23
C GLU A 120 0.33 7.36 10.61
N GLY A 121 -0.02 6.38 11.46
CA GLY A 121 -0.21 4.99 11.08
C GLY A 121 -1.48 4.73 10.28
N VAL A 122 -1.46 3.62 9.54
CA VAL A 122 -2.52 3.21 8.63
C VAL A 122 -2.91 1.76 8.83
N ILE A 123 -4.16 1.44 8.51
CA ILE A 123 -4.66 0.07 8.45
C ILE A 123 -5.14 -0.27 7.05
N PHE A 124 -4.78 -1.47 6.59
CA PHE A 124 -5.30 -2.11 5.38
C PHE A 124 -6.11 -3.34 5.80
N VAL A 125 -7.34 -3.44 5.33
CA VAL A 125 -8.24 -4.57 5.63
C VAL A 125 -8.73 -5.19 4.33
N SER A 126 -8.30 -6.42 4.05
CA SER A 126 -8.80 -7.20 2.92
C SER A 126 -10.21 -7.71 3.20
N ILE A 127 -11.09 -7.70 2.19
CA ILE A 127 -12.47 -8.18 2.31
C ILE A 127 -13.06 -8.51 0.94
N CYS A 128 -13.99 -9.46 0.88
CA CYS A 128 -14.78 -9.78 -0.30
C CYS A 128 -16.05 -8.92 -0.43
N ASP A 129 -16.75 -9.01 -1.57
CA ASP A 129 -18.00 -8.28 -1.84
C ASP A 129 -19.05 -8.46 -0.75
N GLY A 130 -19.18 -9.67 -0.19
CA GLY A 130 -20.25 -10.02 0.75
C GLY A 130 -20.29 -9.16 2.00
N GLU A 131 -19.13 -8.78 2.53
CA GLU A 131 -19.02 -7.96 3.75
C GLU A 131 -18.45 -6.56 3.51
N PHE A 132 -18.03 -6.23 2.30
CA PHE A 132 -17.41 -4.96 1.98
C PHE A 132 -18.19 -3.74 2.49
N ALA A 133 -19.46 -3.63 2.12
CA ALA A 133 -20.28 -2.46 2.47
C ALA A 133 -20.46 -2.31 3.99
N ARG A 134 -20.68 -3.45 4.68
CA ARG A 134 -20.90 -3.46 6.14
C ARG A 134 -19.63 -3.13 6.90
N LEU A 135 -18.52 -3.75 6.52
CA LEU A 135 -17.22 -3.50 7.12
C LEU A 135 -16.78 -2.05 6.89
N LYS A 136 -17.04 -1.48 5.70
CA LYS A 136 -16.73 -0.08 5.41
C LYS A 136 -17.50 0.87 6.33
N ILE A 137 -18.80 0.62 6.58
CA ILE A 137 -19.59 1.41 7.52
C ILE A 137 -19.02 1.31 8.94
N LEU A 138 -18.65 0.11 9.39
CA LEU A 138 -18.03 -0.10 10.71
C LEU A 138 -16.70 0.64 10.81
N MET A 139 -15.86 0.59 9.78
CA MET A 139 -14.59 1.31 9.76
C MET A 139 -14.77 2.83 9.76
N ASN A 140 -15.79 3.36 9.05
CA ASN A 140 -16.17 4.77 9.11
C ASN A 140 -16.54 5.20 10.54
N GLN A 141 -17.25 4.36 11.28
CA GLN A 141 -17.63 4.64 12.68
C GLN A 141 -16.40 4.60 13.63
N ILE A 142 -15.50 3.65 13.44
CA ILE A 142 -14.33 3.47 14.32
C ILE A 142 -13.23 4.48 14.01
N PHE A 143 -12.86 4.63 12.74
CA PHE A 143 -11.73 5.48 12.31
C PHE A 143 -12.16 6.92 12.02
N GLY A 144 -13.44 7.15 11.70
CA GLY A 144 -13.97 8.39 11.15
C GLY A 144 -13.92 8.40 9.62
N GLU A 145 -15.01 8.77 8.97
CA GLU A 145 -15.16 8.81 7.51
C GLU A 145 -14.06 9.69 6.85
N GLY A 146 -13.73 10.82 7.46
CA GLY A 146 -12.66 11.73 6.99
C GLY A 146 -11.25 11.14 7.01
N ASN A 147 -11.06 10.01 7.69
CA ASN A 147 -9.79 9.29 7.76
C ASN A 147 -9.68 8.14 6.74
N GLU A 148 -10.69 7.92 5.91
CA GLU A 148 -10.55 7.02 4.76
C GLU A 148 -9.48 7.57 3.81
N ILE A 149 -8.46 6.75 3.51
CA ILE A 149 -7.40 7.10 2.56
C ILE A 149 -7.81 6.66 1.17
N ALA A 150 -8.18 5.37 1.02
CA ALA A 150 -8.61 4.78 -0.25
C ALA A 150 -9.32 3.45 -0.02
N THR A 151 -10.13 3.05 -1.00
CA THR A 151 -10.55 1.67 -1.21
C THR A 151 -9.78 1.15 -2.42
N PHE A 152 -8.91 0.16 -2.21
CA PHE A 152 -8.20 -0.51 -3.30
C PHE A 152 -9.00 -1.71 -3.79
N ILE A 153 -8.96 -1.95 -5.10
CA ILE A 153 -9.53 -3.12 -5.76
C ILE A 153 -8.35 -3.99 -6.19
N TRP A 154 -8.21 -5.16 -5.58
CA TRP A 154 -7.22 -6.13 -5.99
C TRP A 154 -7.81 -7.08 -7.04
N ASN A 155 -7.39 -6.90 -8.30
CA ASN A 155 -7.76 -7.79 -9.38
C ASN A 155 -6.85 -9.04 -9.37
N LYS A 156 -7.44 -10.20 -9.04
CA LYS A 156 -6.74 -11.49 -8.92
C LYS A 156 -6.38 -12.13 -10.27
N GLY A 157 -6.82 -11.55 -11.39
CA GLY A 157 -6.58 -12.09 -12.73
C GLY A 157 -7.32 -13.40 -13.02
N ARG A 158 -8.07 -13.96 -12.07
CA ARG A 158 -8.87 -15.19 -12.22
C ARG A 158 -10.28 -14.94 -11.71
N ALA A 159 -11.25 -15.32 -12.52
CA ALA A 159 -12.65 -15.23 -12.15
C ALA A 159 -13.04 -16.38 -11.19
N ALA A 160 -13.78 -16.06 -10.13
CA ALA A 160 -14.50 -17.05 -9.37
C ALA A 160 -15.71 -17.53 -10.19
N ALA A 161 -16.08 -18.80 -10.09
CA ALA A 161 -17.29 -19.32 -10.73
C ALA A 161 -18.52 -18.58 -10.18
N GLY A 162 -19.36 -18.07 -11.07
CA GLY A 162 -20.60 -17.37 -10.73
C GLY A 162 -21.70 -17.72 -11.73
N SER A 163 -22.95 -17.66 -11.31
CA SER A 163 -24.10 -17.98 -12.15
C SER A 163 -24.49 -16.82 -13.10
N HIS A 164 -24.30 -15.58 -12.69
CA HIS A 164 -24.66 -14.37 -13.46
C HIS A 164 -23.46 -13.49 -13.78
N ALA A 165 -22.51 -13.38 -12.85
CA ALA A 165 -21.28 -12.65 -13.03
C ALA A 165 -20.14 -13.34 -12.26
N ALA A 166 -18.94 -13.25 -12.78
CA ALA A 166 -17.75 -13.84 -12.17
C ALA A 166 -16.94 -12.75 -11.46
N ALA A 167 -16.83 -12.83 -10.13
CA ALA A 167 -16.01 -11.91 -9.36
C ALA A 167 -14.51 -12.19 -9.61
N MET A 168 -13.77 -11.16 -10.03
CA MET A 168 -12.33 -11.24 -10.31
C MET A 168 -11.49 -10.50 -9.28
N HIS A 169 -12.11 -9.92 -8.28
CA HIS A 169 -11.43 -9.00 -7.36
C HIS A 169 -11.81 -9.22 -5.91
N GLU A 170 -11.02 -8.63 -5.06
CA GLU A 170 -11.29 -8.39 -3.65
C GLU A 170 -11.01 -6.91 -3.35
N TYR A 171 -11.48 -6.43 -2.21
CA TYR A 171 -11.23 -5.06 -1.77
C TYR A 171 -10.17 -5.03 -0.67
N VAL A 172 -9.45 -3.91 -0.60
CA VAL A 172 -8.62 -3.56 0.54
C VAL A 172 -9.01 -2.17 1.00
N LEU A 173 -9.71 -2.10 2.14
CA LEU A 173 -10.07 -0.85 2.80
C LEU A 173 -8.84 -0.25 3.48
N CYS A 174 -8.56 1.04 3.25
CA CYS A 174 -7.42 1.73 3.83
C CYS A 174 -7.84 2.98 4.60
N TYR A 175 -7.50 3.03 5.88
CA TYR A 175 -7.77 4.15 6.77
C TYR A 175 -6.51 4.58 7.51
N GLY A 176 -6.33 5.89 7.69
CA GLY A 176 -5.36 6.43 8.63
C GLY A 176 -5.92 6.52 10.03
N LYS A 177 -5.09 6.45 11.06
CA LYS A 177 -5.52 6.87 12.41
C LYS A 177 -5.86 8.36 12.42
N ASN A 178 -5.02 9.17 11.77
CA ASN A 178 -5.21 10.58 11.49
C ASN A 178 -4.68 10.87 10.08
N LYS A 179 -5.56 10.91 9.08
CA LYS A 179 -5.19 11.12 7.68
C LYS A 179 -4.39 12.39 7.44
N SER A 180 -4.63 13.45 8.21
CA SER A 180 -3.91 14.72 8.07
C SER A 180 -2.43 14.62 8.46
N LYS A 181 -2.06 13.63 9.29
CA LYS A 181 -0.69 13.34 9.72
C LYS A 181 -0.06 12.21 8.90
N THR A 182 -0.88 11.37 8.25
CA THR A 182 -0.38 10.26 7.44
C THR A 182 0.44 10.78 6.27
N PRO A 183 1.69 10.30 6.07
CA PRO A 183 2.50 10.67 4.92
C PRO A 183 1.80 10.35 3.60
N GLN A 184 1.96 11.22 2.60
CA GLN A 184 1.40 10.95 1.28
C GLN A 184 1.97 9.65 0.71
N PHE A 185 1.10 8.73 0.34
CA PHE A 185 1.49 7.46 -0.27
C PHE A 185 2.31 7.67 -1.54
N ARG A 186 3.27 6.79 -1.76
CA ARG A 186 4.14 6.78 -2.93
C ARG A 186 4.19 5.39 -3.55
N GLN A 187 4.15 5.34 -4.85
CA GLN A 187 4.36 4.11 -5.62
C GLN A 187 5.45 4.36 -6.66
N LYS A 188 6.48 3.55 -6.66
CA LYS A 188 7.51 3.61 -7.71
C LYS A 188 6.88 3.31 -9.06
N LYS A 189 7.29 4.05 -10.08
CA LYS A 189 6.96 3.75 -11.47
C LYS A 189 7.92 2.68 -11.96
N GLU A 190 7.48 1.44 -11.97
CA GLU A 190 8.30 0.31 -12.45
C GLU A 190 8.79 0.51 -13.88
N SER A 191 7.97 1.13 -14.72
CA SER A 191 8.30 1.49 -16.10
C SER A 191 9.45 2.50 -16.21
N ALA A 192 9.72 3.34 -15.20
CA ALA A 192 10.74 4.37 -15.28
C ALA A 192 12.15 3.78 -15.49
N ASP A 193 12.50 2.75 -14.72
CA ASP A 193 13.82 2.11 -14.83
C ASP A 193 13.93 1.31 -16.14
N ILE A 194 12.82 0.70 -16.61
CA ILE A 194 12.78 0.01 -17.92
C ILE A 194 12.97 1.02 -19.05
N MET A 195 12.27 2.15 -19.01
CA MET A 195 12.40 3.22 -20.01
C MET A 195 13.81 3.80 -20.05
N ILE A 196 14.42 4.07 -18.89
CA ILE A 196 15.80 4.58 -18.80
C ILE A 196 16.80 3.56 -19.35
N SER A 197 16.66 2.28 -19.01
CA SER A 197 17.51 1.22 -19.53
C SER A 197 17.39 1.07 -21.03
N LYS A 198 16.16 1.13 -21.56
CA LYS A 198 15.90 1.03 -23.00
C LYS A 198 16.45 2.22 -23.80
N ALA A 199 16.32 3.43 -23.25
CA ALA A 199 16.92 4.61 -23.86
C ALA A 199 18.45 4.50 -23.93
N LYS A 200 19.10 4.03 -22.87
CA LYS A 200 20.56 3.79 -22.85
C LYS A 200 20.98 2.76 -23.87
N GLU A 201 20.22 1.67 -24.03
CA GLU A 201 20.46 0.64 -25.04
C GLU A 201 20.47 1.23 -26.45
N PHE A 202 19.46 2.05 -26.81
CA PHE A 202 19.42 2.67 -28.12
C PHE A 202 20.54 3.70 -28.33
N LEU A 203 20.89 4.48 -27.30
CA LEU A 203 21.98 5.45 -27.36
C LEU A 203 23.35 4.80 -27.52
N SER A 204 23.56 3.57 -27.02
CA SER A 204 24.81 2.86 -27.20
C SER A 204 24.99 2.22 -28.58
N GLY A 205 23.89 2.02 -29.31
CA GLY A 205 23.87 1.30 -30.60
C GLY A 205 23.64 2.16 -31.85
N SER A 206 23.46 3.48 -31.73
CA SER A 206 23.14 4.40 -32.84
C SER A 206 23.47 5.85 -32.52
N ASP A 207 23.45 6.73 -33.54
CA ASP A 207 23.51 8.16 -33.28
C ASP A 207 22.27 8.67 -32.51
N PHE A 208 22.35 9.90 -32.01
CA PHE A 208 21.30 10.48 -31.16
C PHE A 208 19.93 10.54 -31.85
N ASP A 209 19.86 10.97 -33.11
CA ASP A 209 18.58 11.16 -33.83
C ASP A 209 17.90 9.82 -34.10
N GLU A 210 18.66 8.81 -34.49
CA GLU A 210 18.15 7.44 -34.68
C GLU A 210 17.74 6.82 -33.34
N ALA A 211 18.56 6.98 -32.27
CA ALA A 211 18.21 6.52 -30.93
C ALA A 211 16.90 7.14 -30.43
N GLN A 212 16.73 8.46 -30.59
CA GLN A 212 15.53 9.18 -30.24
C GLN A 212 14.28 8.68 -31.00
N LYS A 213 14.42 8.43 -32.29
CA LYS A 213 13.36 7.89 -33.13
C LYS A 213 12.95 6.48 -32.70
N ARG A 214 13.92 5.59 -32.53
CA ARG A 214 13.69 4.20 -32.05
C ARG A 214 13.05 4.17 -30.67
N PHE A 215 13.51 5.02 -29.77
CA PHE A 215 12.95 5.10 -28.43
C PHE A 215 11.47 5.56 -28.47
N LYS A 216 11.13 6.58 -29.24
CA LYS A 216 9.72 7.01 -29.44
C LYS A 216 8.85 5.91 -30.03
N GLN A 217 9.35 5.16 -31.00
CA GLN A 217 8.62 4.03 -31.60
C GLN A 217 8.35 2.95 -30.54
N TRP A 218 9.37 2.60 -29.76
CA TRP A 218 9.26 1.61 -28.69
C TRP A 218 8.24 2.08 -27.62
N VAL A 219 8.32 3.32 -27.14
CA VAL A 219 7.34 3.88 -26.17
C VAL A 219 5.91 3.79 -26.71
N ASN A 220 5.69 4.12 -27.99
CA ASN A 220 4.37 4.03 -28.61
C ASN A 220 3.86 2.58 -28.72
N GLN A 221 4.74 1.63 -29.01
CA GLN A 221 4.39 0.20 -29.03
C GLN A 221 4.01 -0.31 -27.65
N GLU A 222 4.82 -0.02 -26.63
CA GLU A 222 4.56 -0.44 -25.25
C GLU A 222 3.29 0.22 -24.68
N LYS A 223 3.00 1.47 -25.04
CA LYS A 223 1.73 2.14 -24.72
C LYS A 223 0.53 1.42 -25.36
N LYS A 224 0.63 1.02 -26.64
CA LYS A 224 -0.43 0.26 -27.34
C LYS A 224 -0.69 -1.10 -26.72
N LYS A 225 0.36 -1.76 -26.20
CA LYS A 225 0.26 -3.04 -25.48
C LYS A 225 -0.30 -2.86 -24.04
N GLY A 226 -0.51 -1.62 -23.57
CA GLY A 226 -0.95 -1.33 -22.19
C GLY A 226 0.15 -1.48 -21.15
N LEU A 227 1.42 -1.65 -21.54
CA LEU A 227 2.56 -1.81 -20.63
C LEU A 227 3.08 -0.46 -20.11
N LEU A 228 2.85 0.63 -20.85
CA LEU A 228 3.13 1.99 -20.38
C LEU A 228 1.82 2.79 -20.29
N ARG A 229 1.63 3.45 -19.15
CA ARG A 229 0.49 4.36 -18.96
C ARG A 229 0.70 5.66 -19.73
N PRO A 230 -0.38 6.40 -20.07
CA PRO A 230 -0.25 7.68 -20.81
C PRO A 230 0.70 8.67 -20.14
N GLY A 231 0.68 8.78 -18.80
CA GLY A 231 1.56 9.67 -18.05
C GLY A 231 3.03 9.25 -18.06
N GLU A 232 3.33 7.95 -18.21
CA GLU A 232 4.68 7.41 -18.35
C GLU A 232 5.17 7.58 -19.80
N ALA A 233 4.33 7.25 -20.76
CA ALA A 233 4.62 7.42 -22.18
C ALA A 233 4.86 8.89 -22.60
N ALA A 234 4.48 9.87 -21.77
CA ALA A 234 4.78 11.28 -22.01
C ALA A 234 6.29 11.60 -21.95
N TYR A 235 7.10 10.75 -21.28
CA TYR A 235 8.56 10.91 -21.18
C TYR A 235 9.31 10.24 -22.33
N ALA A 236 8.81 10.39 -23.56
CA ALA A 236 9.37 9.78 -24.77
C ALA A 236 10.51 10.58 -25.41
N ASP A 237 10.89 11.71 -24.83
CA ASP A 237 11.98 12.54 -25.33
C ASP A 237 13.26 12.34 -24.52
N ILE A 238 14.39 12.21 -25.26
CA ILE A 238 15.74 12.18 -24.68
C ILE A 238 16.32 13.60 -24.79
N HIS A 239 16.84 14.13 -23.70
CA HIS A 239 17.44 15.46 -23.72
C HIS A 239 18.82 15.39 -24.42
N PRO A 240 19.10 16.22 -25.43
CA PRO A 240 20.30 16.07 -26.27
C PRO A 240 21.61 16.30 -25.53
N GLU A 241 21.63 17.12 -24.48
CA GLU A 241 22.85 17.49 -23.76
C GLU A 241 23.15 16.56 -22.59
N ASN A 242 22.13 16.12 -21.84
CA ASN A 242 22.34 15.32 -20.62
C ASN A 242 21.79 13.89 -20.72
N LEU A 243 21.22 13.52 -21.87
CA LEU A 243 20.71 12.19 -22.20
C LEU A 243 19.63 11.64 -21.26
N ARG A 244 18.99 12.54 -20.47
CA ARG A 244 17.90 12.16 -19.56
C ARG A 244 16.58 12.12 -20.29
N LEU A 245 15.68 11.22 -19.87
CA LEU A 245 14.31 11.18 -20.36
C LEU A 245 13.50 12.32 -19.78
N PHE A 246 12.79 13.05 -20.63
CA PHE A 246 11.99 14.17 -20.19
C PHE A 246 10.62 14.27 -20.88
N HIS A 247 9.73 15.01 -20.24
CA HIS A 247 8.47 15.46 -20.78
C HIS A 247 8.47 16.99 -20.86
N ALA A 248 8.18 17.53 -22.05
CA ALA A 248 7.99 18.95 -22.26
C ALA A 248 6.54 19.35 -21.90
N ASP A 249 6.33 19.73 -20.64
CA ASP A 249 5.01 20.06 -20.09
C ASP A 249 4.54 21.47 -20.49
N ASN A 250 3.22 21.61 -20.59
CA ASN A 250 2.59 22.87 -20.96
C ASN A 250 2.86 23.97 -19.93
N SER A 251 3.42 25.07 -20.39
CA SER A 251 3.77 26.25 -19.60
C SER A 251 2.70 27.34 -19.59
N CYS A 252 1.65 27.21 -20.44
CA CYS A 252 0.58 28.19 -20.59
C CYS A 252 -0.36 28.20 -19.38
N ALA A 253 -0.73 29.37 -18.89
CA ALA A 253 -1.81 29.49 -17.92
C ALA A 253 -3.14 29.09 -18.56
N HIS A 254 -4.05 28.51 -17.74
CA HIS A 254 -5.37 28.11 -18.22
C HIS A 254 -6.23 29.33 -18.54
N ASP A 255 -6.18 30.32 -17.64
CA ASP A 255 -6.89 31.59 -17.75
C ASP A 255 -6.05 32.76 -17.24
N ASP A 256 -6.47 33.97 -17.52
CA ASP A 256 -5.89 35.20 -16.97
C ASP A 256 -7.02 36.20 -16.62
N PRO A 257 -7.92 35.87 -15.67
CA PRO A 257 -9.13 36.65 -15.42
C PRO A 257 -8.86 38.07 -14.94
N LYS A 258 -7.64 38.35 -14.47
CA LYS A 258 -7.24 39.68 -13.96
C LYS A 258 -6.14 40.35 -14.80
N GLY A 259 -5.72 39.76 -15.93
CA GLY A 259 -4.65 40.27 -16.77
C GLY A 259 -3.28 40.40 -16.07
N LYS A 260 -3.07 39.65 -14.96
CA LYS A 260 -1.88 39.77 -14.10
C LYS A 260 -0.86 38.66 -14.30
N ARG A 261 -1.08 37.75 -15.26
CA ARG A 261 -0.13 36.68 -15.54
C ARG A 261 1.14 37.24 -16.17
N CYS A 262 2.28 36.64 -15.81
CA CYS A 262 3.56 37.02 -16.40
C CYS A 262 3.54 36.79 -17.93
N ARG A 263 4.02 37.79 -18.69
CA ARG A 263 4.08 37.80 -20.17
C ARG A 263 5.50 38.05 -20.67
N LYS A 264 6.51 37.73 -19.88
CA LYS A 264 7.92 37.87 -20.24
C LYS A 264 8.24 37.04 -21.49
N ALA A 265 8.78 37.66 -22.50
CA ALA A 265 9.27 36.99 -23.70
C ALA A 265 10.64 36.36 -23.42
N LEU A 266 10.81 35.07 -23.73
CA LEU A 266 12.06 34.34 -23.57
C LEU A 266 12.83 34.35 -24.91
N ALA A 267 14.16 34.61 -24.86
CA ALA A 267 15.01 34.51 -26.04
C ALA A 267 15.40 33.04 -26.27
N HIS A 268 15.30 32.57 -27.49
CA HIS A 268 15.72 31.22 -27.89
C HIS A 268 17.25 31.12 -27.86
N PRO A 269 17.84 30.16 -27.14
CA PRO A 269 19.30 30.11 -26.89
C PRO A 269 20.14 29.99 -28.16
N LYS A 270 19.63 29.30 -29.20
CA LYS A 270 20.39 29.13 -30.47
C LYS A 270 20.19 30.27 -31.49
N THR A 271 18.99 30.89 -31.51
CA THR A 271 18.68 31.91 -32.54
C THR A 271 18.76 33.33 -32.02
N GLY A 272 18.81 33.53 -30.71
CA GLY A 272 18.78 34.85 -30.06
C GLY A 272 17.43 35.58 -30.16
N LYS A 273 16.48 35.07 -30.96
CA LYS A 273 15.18 35.72 -31.20
C LYS A 273 14.20 35.37 -30.07
N LYS A 274 13.22 36.29 -29.86
CA LYS A 274 12.16 36.10 -28.87
C LYS A 274 11.18 35.01 -29.30
N CYS A 275 10.86 34.09 -28.42
CA CYS A 275 9.82 33.08 -28.58
C CYS A 275 8.42 33.67 -28.32
N PRO A 276 7.34 33.07 -28.88
CA PRO A 276 5.98 33.47 -28.58
C PRO A 276 5.65 33.33 -27.10
N VAL A 277 4.90 34.29 -26.59
CA VAL A 277 4.39 34.27 -25.22
C VAL A 277 3.02 33.57 -25.22
N PRO A 278 2.68 32.73 -24.25
CA PRO A 278 1.37 32.10 -24.13
C PRO A 278 0.24 33.14 -24.12
N LYS A 279 -0.88 32.86 -24.85
CA LYS A 279 -2.03 33.78 -24.96
C LYS A 279 -2.55 34.25 -23.59
N ASN A 280 -2.61 33.35 -22.61
CA ASN A 280 -3.04 33.63 -21.23
C ASN A 280 -1.86 33.90 -20.27
N GLY A 281 -0.65 34.17 -20.78
CA GLY A 281 0.56 34.31 -19.99
C GLY A 281 1.08 32.96 -19.45
N TRP A 282 2.13 33.04 -18.64
CA TRP A 282 2.78 31.87 -18.04
C TRP A 282 2.03 31.40 -16.80
N LYS A 283 2.10 30.11 -16.49
CA LYS A 283 1.56 29.53 -15.24
C LYS A 283 2.23 30.07 -13.98
N TRP A 284 3.45 30.57 -14.12
CA TRP A 284 4.34 30.96 -12.99
C TRP A 284 4.64 32.45 -13.01
N LYS A 285 5.12 32.95 -11.87
CA LYS A 285 5.65 34.30 -11.75
C LYS A 285 6.98 34.44 -12.46
N GLU A 286 7.39 35.66 -12.74
CA GLU A 286 8.62 35.97 -13.45
C GLU A 286 9.87 35.38 -12.79
N GLU A 287 9.99 35.50 -11.48
CA GLU A 287 11.14 34.97 -10.72
C GLU A 287 11.28 33.46 -10.87
N THR A 288 10.13 32.74 -10.94
CA THR A 288 10.14 31.29 -11.17
C THR A 288 10.58 30.95 -12.58
N ILE A 289 10.16 31.75 -13.58
CA ILE A 289 10.57 31.55 -14.97
C ILE A 289 12.06 31.78 -15.11
N ASP A 290 12.60 32.84 -14.51
CA ASP A 290 14.03 33.15 -14.55
C ASP A 290 14.88 32.06 -13.92
N ARG A 291 14.44 31.53 -12.78
CA ARG A 291 15.06 30.37 -12.15
C ARG A 291 15.01 29.13 -13.07
N LEU A 292 13.87 28.83 -13.68
CA LEU A 292 13.75 27.69 -14.61
C LEU A 292 14.64 27.82 -15.84
N VAL A 293 14.81 29.06 -16.35
CA VAL A 293 15.76 29.34 -17.44
C VAL A 293 17.20 29.12 -16.98
N SER A 294 17.60 29.65 -15.82
CA SER A 294 18.95 29.47 -15.27
C SER A 294 19.29 28.02 -14.93
N GLU A 295 18.30 27.23 -14.53
CA GLU A 295 18.42 25.78 -14.27
C GLU A 295 18.40 24.91 -15.53
N GLY A 296 18.27 25.50 -16.74
CA GLY A 296 18.15 24.75 -17.98
C GLY A 296 16.85 23.93 -18.08
N ARG A 297 15.78 24.37 -17.38
CA ARG A 297 14.50 23.67 -17.29
C ARG A 297 13.47 24.12 -18.32
N ILE A 298 13.88 24.88 -19.34
CA ILE A 298 13.00 25.34 -20.40
C ILE A 298 13.38 24.65 -21.71
N TRP A 299 12.42 23.98 -22.29
CA TRP A 299 12.52 23.40 -23.63
C TRP A 299 12.05 24.41 -24.68
N PHE A 300 12.98 24.93 -25.45
CA PHE A 300 12.71 25.94 -26.47
C PHE A 300 12.27 25.37 -27.81
N GLY A 301 12.40 24.02 -27.99
CA GLY A 301 12.13 23.41 -29.29
C GLY A 301 13.31 23.56 -30.29
N LYS A 302 13.03 23.44 -31.56
CA LYS A 302 14.05 23.55 -32.63
C LYS A 302 14.42 25.00 -32.97
N ASP A 303 13.44 25.90 -32.89
CA ASP A 303 13.56 27.30 -33.22
C ASP A 303 12.69 28.20 -32.33
N HIS A 304 12.73 29.50 -32.61
CA HIS A 304 12.02 30.53 -31.85
C HIS A 304 10.52 30.67 -32.16
N ASN A 305 9.93 29.80 -33.01
CA ASN A 305 8.53 29.93 -33.45
C ASN A 305 7.56 29.19 -32.52
N THR A 306 8.04 28.42 -31.55
CA THR A 306 7.23 27.66 -30.62
C THR A 306 7.22 28.26 -29.24
N ILE A 307 6.09 28.12 -28.52
CA ILE A 307 6.00 28.52 -27.11
C ILE A 307 6.91 27.58 -26.28
N PRO A 308 7.86 28.13 -25.51
CA PRO A 308 8.73 27.34 -24.65
C PRO A 308 7.93 26.54 -23.61
N LYS A 309 8.37 25.31 -23.34
CA LYS A 309 7.74 24.37 -22.43
C LYS A 309 8.67 24.08 -21.24
N ILE A 310 8.12 23.52 -20.15
CA ILE A 310 8.92 23.15 -18.99
C ILE A 310 9.39 21.71 -19.10
N ILE A 311 10.67 21.50 -18.86
CA ILE A 311 11.29 20.19 -18.77
C ILE A 311 10.97 19.55 -17.43
N LYS A 312 10.36 18.36 -17.44
CA LYS A 312 10.20 17.46 -16.31
C LYS A 312 10.96 16.18 -16.62
N TYR A 313 11.97 15.85 -15.81
CA TYR A 313 12.73 14.63 -16.01
C TYR A 313 12.05 13.43 -15.34
N LEU A 314 12.14 12.25 -16.00
CA LEU A 314 11.52 11.01 -15.51
C LEU A 314 12.16 10.53 -14.20
N ASP A 315 13.48 10.60 -14.11
CA ASP A 315 14.26 10.18 -12.94
C ASP A 315 14.02 11.03 -11.68
N GLU A 316 13.50 12.24 -11.81
CA GLU A 316 13.06 13.08 -10.69
C GLU A 316 11.62 12.81 -10.26
N LYS A 317 10.87 12.09 -11.07
CA LYS A 317 9.46 11.74 -10.83
C LYS A 317 9.24 10.23 -10.91
N LYS A 318 10.15 9.48 -10.30
CA LYS A 318 10.05 8.02 -10.20
C LYS A 318 8.86 7.56 -9.37
N ASP A 319 8.35 8.40 -8.49
CA ASP A 319 7.21 8.10 -7.64
C ASP A 319 5.93 8.78 -8.17
N GLN A 320 4.82 8.12 -7.90
CA GLN A 320 3.46 8.60 -8.19
C GLN A 320 2.53 8.24 -7.04
N LEU A 321 1.32 8.79 -7.04
CA LEU A 321 0.26 8.29 -6.15
C LEU A 321 -0.09 6.85 -6.56
N PRO A 322 -0.31 5.94 -5.60
CA PRO A 322 -0.82 4.61 -5.91
C PRO A 322 -2.13 4.67 -6.66
N LEU A 323 -2.31 3.76 -7.60
CA LEU A 323 -3.62 3.54 -8.21
C LEU A 323 -4.46 2.64 -7.32
N THR A 324 -5.76 2.93 -7.28
CA THR A 324 -6.71 2.15 -6.49
C THR A 324 -7.07 0.79 -7.10
N ILE A 325 -6.64 0.52 -8.35
CA ILE A 325 -6.75 -0.81 -8.95
C ILE A 325 -5.35 -1.42 -8.96
N ILE A 326 -5.19 -2.51 -8.21
CA ILE A 326 -3.96 -3.30 -8.14
C ILE A 326 -4.19 -4.55 -8.98
N THR A 327 -3.48 -4.66 -10.10
CA THR A 327 -3.51 -5.85 -10.95
C THR A 327 -2.31 -6.71 -10.58
N ASP A 328 -2.57 -7.78 -9.85
CA ASP A 328 -1.57 -8.77 -9.46
C ASP A 328 -2.21 -10.15 -9.53
N GLY A 329 -1.99 -10.83 -10.66
CA GLY A 329 -2.47 -12.19 -10.90
C GLY A 329 -1.63 -13.27 -10.20
N SER A 330 -0.73 -12.88 -9.28
CA SER A 330 0.10 -13.85 -8.56
C SER A 330 -0.77 -14.75 -7.67
N ASP A 331 -0.35 -15.99 -7.57
CA ASP A 331 -0.96 -17.01 -6.69
C ASP A 331 -0.05 -17.14 -5.46
N GLY A 332 -0.54 -16.72 -4.29
CA GLY A 332 0.20 -16.80 -3.04
C GLY A 332 0.69 -18.22 -2.69
N LYS A 333 0.12 -19.24 -3.32
CA LYS A 333 0.57 -20.65 -3.17
C LYS A 333 1.95 -20.90 -3.75
N LYS A 334 2.35 -20.14 -4.78
CA LYS A 334 3.68 -20.26 -5.40
C LYS A 334 4.80 -19.67 -4.55
N ASP A 335 4.44 -18.87 -3.56
CA ASP A 335 5.38 -18.20 -2.68
C ASP A 335 5.90 -19.10 -1.56
N LEU A 336 5.48 -20.38 -1.52
CA LEU A 336 5.72 -21.27 -0.38
C LEU A 336 6.10 -22.68 -0.78
N PRO A 337 7.07 -23.28 -0.09
CA PRO A 337 7.29 -24.72 -0.08
C PRO A 337 6.28 -25.48 0.82
N ILE A 338 5.33 -24.79 1.44
CA ILE A 338 4.41 -25.29 2.45
C ILE A 338 2.97 -25.16 1.93
N THR A 339 2.15 -26.19 2.12
CA THR A 339 0.77 -26.18 1.68
C THR A 339 -0.10 -25.35 2.62
N PHE A 340 -0.69 -24.29 2.11
CA PHE A 340 -1.72 -23.49 2.79
C PHE A 340 -2.86 -23.21 1.80
N THR A 341 -4.11 -23.17 2.30
CA THR A 341 -5.27 -23.19 1.40
C THR A 341 -5.43 -21.91 0.60
N THR A 342 -5.27 -20.75 1.24
CA THR A 342 -5.51 -19.42 0.64
C THR A 342 -4.51 -18.37 1.13
N PRO A 343 -3.20 -18.54 0.88
CA PRO A 343 -2.23 -17.53 1.28
C PRO A 343 -2.42 -16.26 0.44
N LYS A 344 -2.37 -15.08 1.07
CA LYS A 344 -2.29 -13.82 0.31
C LYS A 344 -0.93 -13.75 -0.43
N PRO A 345 -0.92 -13.24 -1.68
CA PRO A 345 0.33 -13.08 -2.42
C PRO A 345 1.27 -12.09 -1.73
N ILE A 346 2.54 -12.45 -1.65
CA ILE A 346 3.60 -11.56 -1.12
C ILE A 346 3.67 -10.26 -1.94
N SER A 347 3.46 -10.34 -3.24
CA SER A 347 3.47 -9.19 -4.16
C SER A 347 2.42 -8.13 -3.80
N LEU A 348 1.18 -8.55 -3.48
CA LEU A 348 0.13 -7.64 -3.01
C LEU A 348 0.56 -6.94 -1.71
N LEU A 349 1.03 -7.71 -0.73
CA LEU A 349 1.45 -7.20 0.58
C LEU A 349 2.64 -6.26 0.47
N LYS A 350 3.64 -6.60 -0.35
CA LYS A 350 4.77 -5.71 -0.67
C LYS A 350 4.28 -4.40 -1.28
N THR A 351 3.35 -4.47 -2.23
CA THR A 351 2.77 -3.29 -2.88
C THR A 351 2.11 -2.37 -1.86
N LEU A 352 1.21 -2.90 -1.01
CA LEU A 352 0.50 -2.10 0.00
C LEU A 352 1.45 -1.46 1.02
N ILE A 353 2.40 -2.24 1.56
CA ILE A 353 3.37 -1.75 2.54
C ILE A 353 4.32 -0.72 1.91
N SER A 354 4.71 -0.89 0.65
CA SER A 354 5.60 0.03 -0.06
C SER A 354 4.97 1.41 -0.36
N PHE A 355 3.64 1.54 -0.26
CA PHE A 355 2.99 2.85 -0.41
C PHE A 355 3.40 3.85 0.67
N ILE A 356 3.83 3.35 1.82
CA ILE A 356 4.27 4.17 2.94
C ILE A 356 5.72 4.59 2.69
N PRO A 357 6.04 5.89 2.57
CA PRO A 357 7.37 6.37 2.19
C PRO A 357 8.36 6.35 3.37
N LYS A 358 8.31 5.27 4.17
CA LYS A 358 9.20 5.01 5.30
C LYS A 358 9.69 3.57 5.24
N SER A 359 10.95 3.34 5.55
CA SER A 359 11.59 2.03 5.51
C SER A 359 11.96 1.46 6.89
N ASP A 360 11.44 2.06 7.96
CA ASP A 360 11.67 1.69 9.35
C ASP A 360 10.36 1.55 10.15
N VAL A 361 9.29 1.11 9.50
CA VAL A 361 7.95 0.95 10.08
C VAL A 361 7.78 -0.41 10.75
N THR A 362 6.92 -0.45 11.78
CA THR A 362 6.45 -1.69 12.40
C THR A 362 5.11 -2.11 11.80
N VAL A 363 5.04 -3.32 11.25
CA VAL A 363 3.86 -3.90 10.62
C VAL A 363 3.22 -4.93 11.54
N LEU A 364 1.95 -4.74 11.89
CA LEU A 364 1.15 -5.68 12.68
C LEU A 364 0.14 -6.40 11.80
N ASP A 365 0.09 -7.73 11.92
CA ASP A 365 -0.96 -8.57 11.35
C ASP A 365 -1.50 -9.50 12.43
N TYR A 366 -2.77 -9.29 12.79
CA TYR A 366 -3.42 -10.10 13.84
C TYR A 366 -4.43 -11.13 13.28
N PHE A 367 -4.34 -11.37 11.96
CA PHE A 367 -4.90 -12.51 11.24
C PHE A 367 -3.82 -13.13 10.36
N ALA A 368 -2.66 -13.43 10.96
CA ALA A 368 -1.42 -13.69 10.24
C ALA A 368 -1.47 -14.92 9.33
N GLY A 369 -2.30 -15.90 9.64
CA GLY A 369 -2.46 -17.11 8.86
C GLY A 369 -1.12 -17.75 8.52
N SER A 370 -0.79 -17.80 7.23
CA SER A 370 0.49 -18.37 6.78
C SER A 370 1.72 -17.50 7.03
N GLY A 371 1.61 -16.30 7.61
CA GLY A 371 2.73 -15.39 7.82
C GLY A 371 3.22 -14.66 6.56
N ALA A 372 2.34 -14.50 5.56
CA ALA A 372 2.67 -13.83 4.31
C ALA A 372 3.15 -12.37 4.51
N THR A 373 2.57 -11.67 5.49
CA THR A 373 2.94 -10.30 5.83
C THR A 373 4.38 -10.20 6.33
N ALA A 374 4.82 -11.11 7.20
CA ALA A 374 6.21 -11.15 7.66
C ALA A 374 7.19 -11.40 6.50
N HIS A 375 6.85 -12.30 5.57
CA HIS A 375 7.65 -12.56 4.38
C HIS A 375 7.73 -11.34 3.46
N ALA A 376 6.62 -10.64 3.24
CA ALA A 376 6.60 -9.41 2.45
C ALA A 376 7.50 -8.31 3.06
N VAL A 377 7.48 -8.15 4.38
CA VAL A 377 8.36 -7.22 5.11
C VAL A 377 9.83 -7.59 4.93
N HIS A 378 10.16 -8.89 5.05
CA HIS A 378 11.52 -9.38 4.83
C HIS A 378 12.03 -9.06 3.40
N GLU A 379 11.23 -9.38 2.39
CA GLU A 379 11.57 -9.12 1.00
C GLU A 379 11.71 -7.62 0.69
N LEU A 380 10.86 -6.76 1.28
CA LEU A 380 11.02 -5.31 1.14
C LEU A 380 12.34 -4.81 1.73
N ASN A 381 12.70 -5.27 2.94
CA ASN A 381 13.97 -4.91 3.57
C ASN A 381 15.17 -5.36 2.74
N LYS A 382 15.10 -6.55 2.13
CA LYS A 382 16.12 -7.06 1.23
C LYS A 382 16.25 -6.22 -0.05
N MET A 383 15.12 -5.72 -0.58
CA MET A 383 15.08 -4.92 -1.81
C MET A 383 15.65 -3.51 -1.64
N ASP A 384 15.32 -2.85 -0.52
CA ASP A 384 15.63 -1.41 -0.33
C ASP A 384 16.57 -1.12 0.84
N GLY A 385 17.07 -2.16 1.55
CA GLY A 385 17.94 -2.00 2.72
C GLY A 385 17.20 -1.43 3.95
N GLY A 386 15.87 -1.47 3.96
CA GLY A 386 15.04 -0.98 5.04
C GLY A 386 15.17 -1.77 6.33
N ARG A 387 14.62 -1.23 7.42
CA ARG A 387 14.63 -1.82 8.76
C ARG A 387 13.21 -2.02 9.32
N ARG A 388 12.27 -2.36 8.42
CA ARG A 388 10.89 -2.67 8.84
C ARG A 388 10.90 -3.87 9.78
N SER A 389 10.02 -3.83 10.78
CA SER A 389 9.77 -4.95 11.69
C SER A 389 8.33 -5.44 11.55
N TRP A 390 8.07 -6.63 12.08
CA TRP A 390 6.76 -7.24 11.99
C TRP A 390 6.33 -7.89 13.30
N ILE A 391 5.00 -7.92 13.52
CA ILE A 391 4.35 -8.59 14.63
C ILE A 391 3.19 -9.40 14.04
N MET A 392 3.28 -10.71 14.17
CA MET A 392 2.30 -11.66 13.63
C MET A 392 1.56 -12.32 14.77
N ILE A 393 0.23 -12.30 14.74
CA ILE A 393 -0.61 -12.99 15.71
C ILE A 393 -1.44 -14.05 14.97
N GLU A 394 -1.32 -15.31 15.41
CA GLU A 394 -2.07 -16.44 14.89
C GLU A 394 -2.64 -17.26 16.05
N GLU A 395 -3.95 -17.56 15.96
CA GLU A 395 -4.68 -18.26 17.00
C GLU A 395 -4.57 -19.78 16.88
N MET A 396 -4.61 -20.29 15.65
CA MET A 396 -4.62 -21.72 15.39
C MET A 396 -3.24 -22.33 15.57
N GLY A 397 -3.08 -23.22 16.56
CA GLY A 397 -1.81 -23.87 16.87
C GLY A 397 -1.20 -24.62 15.70
N SER A 398 -2.01 -25.36 14.92
CA SER A 398 -1.54 -26.04 13.70
C SER A 398 -1.02 -25.03 12.66
N THR A 399 -1.76 -23.95 12.38
CA THR A 399 -1.32 -22.89 11.47
C THR A 399 -0.06 -22.21 11.98
N PHE A 400 0.00 -21.87 13.27
CA PHE A 400 1.16 -21.22 13.86
C PHE A 400 2.42 -22.07 13.78
N HIS A 401 2.35 -23.34 14.22
CA HIS A 401 3.54 -24.22 14.33
C HIS A 401 3.91 -24.91 13.03
N GLU A 402 2.93 -25.30 12.19
CA GLU A 402 3.16 -26.13 11.00
C GLU A 402 3.25 -25.30 9.70
N VAL A 403 2.77 -24.05 9.71
CA VAL A 403 2.75 -23.19 8.53
C VAL A 403 3.52 -21.90 8.74
N MET A 404 3.11 -21.08 9.72
CA MET A 404 3.68 -19.73 9.90
C MET A 404 5.14 -19.75 10.35
N LEU A 405 5.48 -20.49 11.40
CA LEU A 405 6.86 -20.59 11.87
C LEU A 405 7.80 -21.20 10.83
N PRO A 406 7.48 -22.34 10.18
CA PRO A 406 8.31 -22.90 9.10
C PRO A 406 8.51 -21.92 7.94
N ARG A 407 7.48 -21.13 7.57
CA ARG A 407 7.63 -20.08 6.57
C ARG A 407 8.60 -19.00 7.02
N ILE A 408 8.49 -18.53 8.27
CA ILE A 408 9.39 -17.53 8.80
C ILE A 408 10.83 -18.06 8.81
N GLU A 409 11.04 -19.29 9.24
CA GLU A 409 12.35 -19.94 9.26
C GLU A 409 12.94 -20.13 7.86
N TYR A 410 12.10 -20.33 6.84
CA TYR A 410 12.54 -20.43 5.46
C TYR A 410 13.20 -19.14 4.96
N PHE A 411 12.61 -17.98 5.21
CA PHE A 411 13.17 -16.71 4.76
C PHE A 411 14.13 -16.06 5.79
N ASP A 412 14.01 -16.40 7.08
CA ASP A 412 14.93 -15.95 8.14
C ASP A 412 15.52 -17.14 8.93
N PRO A 413 16.43 -17.91 8.31
CA PRO A 413 17.05 -19.09 8.95
C PRO A 413 17.87 -18.73 10.19
N LYS A 414 18.25 -17.45 10.37
CA LYS A 414 18.96 -16.95 11.57
C LYS A 414 18.02 -16.69 12.75
N LYS A 415 16.72 -16.92 12.58
CA LYS A 415 15.67 -16.75 13.60
C LYS A 415 15.75 -15.38 14.30
N ASN A 416 15.83 -14.30 13.51
CA ASN A 416 15.84 -12.93 14.05
C ASN A 416 14.44 -12.46 14.46
N TYR A 417 13.74 -13.27 15.23
CA TYR A 417 12.43 -12.96 15.80
C TYR A 417 12.29 -13.57 17.20
N SER A 418 11.31 -13.11 17.96
CA SER A 418 10.91 -13.69 19.24
C SER A 418 9.56 -14.37 19.12
N THR A 419 9.37 -15.49 19.82
CA THR A 419 8.08 -16.17 19.92
C THR A 419 7.44 -15.92 21.27
N PHE A 420 6.12 -15.74 21.26
CA PHE A 420 5.30 -15.52 22.44
C PHE A 420 4.07 -16.42 22.42
N GLU A 421 3.58 -16.74 23.59
CA GLU A 421 2.34 -17.46 23.81
C GLU A 421 1.43 -16.62 24.72
N LEU A 422 0.16 -16.54 24.36
CA LEU A 422 -0.85 -15.91 25.19
C LEU A 422 -1.18 -16.84 26.37
N LYS A 423 -0.97 -16.36 27.57
CA LYS A 423 -1.37 -17.07 28.80
C LYS A 423 -2.45 -16.30 29.54
N GLN A 424 -3.47 -17.02 29.96
CA GLN A 424 -4.42 -16.46 30.92
C GLN A 424 -3.75 -16.45 32.28
N ALA A 425 -3.68 -15.27 32.90
CA ALA A 425 -3.24 -15.22 34.29
C ALA A 425 -4.31 -15.93 35.16
N SER A 426 -3.92 -16.92 35.94
CA SER A 426 -4.72 -17.42 37.05
C SER A 426 -4.97 -16.27 38.02
N ALA A 427 -6.23 -16.04 38.35
CA ALA A 427 -6.66 -15.04 39.30
C ALA A 427 -6.00 -15.29 40.66
#